data_9468455f1eb34c747af44ab694c3f31b
#
_entry.id   9468455f1eb34c747af44ab694c3f31b
#
_cell.length_a   1.000
_cell.length_b   1.000
_cell.length_c   1.000
_cell.angle_alpha   90.00
_cell.angle_beta   90.00
_cell.angle_gamma   90.00
#
_symmetry.space_group_name_H-M   'P 1'
#
loop_
_entity.id
_entity.type
_entity.pdbx_description
1 polymer ?
#
loop_
_entity_poly.entity_id
_entity_poly.type
_entity_poly.pdbx_seq_one_letter_code
_entity_poly.pdbx_strand_id
1 'polypeptide(L)'
;LPELHDWIVRVMNAHKFTYEIIFVNDGSTDRSWEVITELSHKNEHVRGIKFRRNYGKSPALYCGFKEAQGDVVITMDADLQDSPDEIPELYRMITEDGYGLVSGYKQKRYDPLSKTIPTKLFNATARKFSGITNLHDFNCGLKAYRKKVVKRIEVYGDMHRYIPYLAKNAGFNRIGEKVVHHQARKYGKSKFGLDRFVNGYLDLATLWFTNKFGVKPMHFFGLLGSLMFILGFISIIVVGAMKLYNMYSGNEYILVTESPYF
;
A
#
# COMPACT_ATOMS: atom_id res chain seq x y z
N LEU A 1 -10.05 -20.35 -9.48
CA LEU A 1 -11.15 -19.74 -8.72
C LEU A 1 -12.05 -20.79 -8.08
N PRO A 2 -12.53 -21.86 -8.74
CA PRO A 2 -13.38 -22.86 -8.10
C PRO A 2 -12.72 -23.50 -6.86
N GLU A 3 -11.46 -23.95 -6.97
CA GLU A 3 -10.72 -24.53 -5.83
C GLU A 3 -10.67 -23.59 -4.61
N LEU A 4 -10.48 -22.29 -4.83
CA LEU A 4 -10.48 -21.30 -3.76
C LEU A 4 -11.86 -21.12 -3.15
N HIS A 5 -12.90 -21.02 -3.99
CA HIS A 5 -14.29 -20.93 -3.57
C HIS A 5 -14.66 -22.11 -2.66
N ASP A 6 -14.41 -23.34 -3.12
CA ASP A 6 -14.76 -24.55 -2.39
C ASP A 6 -14.01 -24.66 -1.06
N TRP A 7 -12.75 -24.21 -1.04
CA TRP A 7 -11.96 -24.15 0.19
C TRP A 7 -12.55 -23.14 1.19
N ILE A 8 -12.87 -21.90 0.73
CA ILE A 8 -13.51 -20.90 1.59
C ILE A 8 -14.84 -21.45 2.15
N VAL A 9 -15.71 -21.97 1.28
CA VAL A 9 -17.03 -22.50 1.69
C VAL A 9 -16.89 -23.61 2.73
N ARG A 10 -15.92 -24.51 2.54
CA ARG A 10 -15.63 -25.57 3.52
C ARG A 10 -15.27 -25.00 4.89
N VAL A 11 -14.39 -23.98 4.93
CA VAL A 11 -13.97 -23.33 6.19
C VAL A 11 -15.14 -22.63 6.84
N MET A 12 -15.94 -21.87 6.07
CA MET A 12 -17.10 -21.15 6.58
C MET A 12 -18.14 -22.08 7.18
N ASN A 13 -18.44 -23.17 6.51
CA ASN A 13 -19.41 -24.18 6.98
C ASN A 13 -18.91 -24.91 8.23
N ALA A 14 -17.61 -25.25 8.29
CA ALA A 14 -17.01 -25.92 9.45
C ALA A 14 -17.12 -25.07 10.73
N HIS A 15 -17.02 -23.77 10.60
CA HIS A 15 -17.10 -22.82 11.72
C HIS A 15 -18.49 -22.17 11.87
N LYS A 16 -19.48 -22.54 11.04
CA LYS A 16 -20.84 -22.01 11.05
C LYS A 16 -20.89 -20.47 10.92
N PHE A 17 -20.00 -19.91 10.14
CA PHE A 17 -19.99 -18.48 9.87
C PHE A 17 -21.05 -18.11 8.82
N THR A 18 -21.73 -16.98 9.02
CA THR A 18 -22.45 -16.30 7.95
C THR A 18 -21.43 -15.54 7.12
N TYR A 19 -21.48 -15.64 5.79
CA TYR A 19 -20.45 -15.08 4.92
C TYR A 19 -21.00 -14.59 3.58
N GLU A 20 -20.24 -13.75 2.94
CA GLU A 20 -20.33 -13.41 1.53
C GLU A 20 -18.93 -13.48 0.91
N ILE A 21 -18.86 -13.83 -0.36
CA ILE A 21 -17.63 -13.85 -1.14
C ILE A 21 -17.80 -12.85 -2.29
N ILE A 22 -16.91 -11.87 -2.37
CA ILE A 22 -16.92 -10.86 -3.42
C ILE A 22 -15.67 -11.05 -4.28
N PHE A 23 -15.84 -11.58 -5.49
CA PHE A 23 -14.76 -11.65 -6.47
C PHE A 23 -14.69 -10.35 -7.26
N VAL A 24 -13.52 -9.71 -7.26
CA VAL A 24 -13.28 -8.51 -8.07
C VAL A 24 -12.37 -8.88 -9.24
N ASN A 25 -12.92 -8.84 -10.44
CA ASN A 25 -12.19 -9.07 -11.69
C ASN A 25 -11.65 -7.74 -12.21
N ASP A 26 -10.35 -7.54 -12.10
CA ASP A 26 -9.64 -6.34 -12.54
C ASP A 26 -9.25 -6.43 -14.04
N GLY A 27 -10.26 -6.60 -14.89
CA GLY A 27 -10.09 -6.59 -16.35
C GLY A 27 -9.33 -7.79 -16.91
N SER A 28 -9.53 -8.99 -16.33
CA SER A 28 -8.94 -10.23 -16.87
C SER A 28 -9.44 -10.50 -18.28
N THR A 29 -8.53 -10.98 -19.14
CA THR A 29 -8.83 -11.34 -20.55
C THR A 29 -9.08 -12.84 -20.76
N ASP A 30 -8.96 -13.61 -19.69
CA ASP A 30 -9.23 -15.07 -19.67
C ASP A 30 -10.68 -15.35 -19.23
N ARG A 31 -11.00 -16.62 -19.02
CA ARG A 31 -12.33 -17.08 -18.60
C ARG A 31 -12.69 -16.76 -17.14
N SER A 32 -11.88 -15.94 -16.44
CA SER A 32 -12.12 -15.67 -15.01
C SER A 32 -13.50 -15.09 -14.74
N TRP A 33 -14.00 -14.18 -15.61
CA TRP A 33 -15.33 -13.60 -15.43
C TRP A 33 -16.46 -14.63 -15.61
N GLU A 34 -16.36 -15.48 -16.60
CA GLU A 34 -17.33 -16.57 -16.82
C GLU A 34 -17.43 -17.48 -15.59
N VAL A 35 -16.27 -17.88 -15.06
CA VAL A 35 -16.20 -18.71 -13.85
C VAL A 35 -16.81 -18.00 -12.64
N ILE A 36 -16.57 -16.71 -12.43
CA ILE A 36 -17.19 -15.93 -11.34
C ILE A 36 -18.71 -15.92 -11.50
N THR A 37 -19.20 -15.72 -12.73
CA THR A 37 -20.63 -15.72 -13.03
C THR A 37 -21.26 -17.10 -12.74
N GLU A 38 -20.61 -18.18 -13.16
CA GLU A 38 -21.06 -19.55 -12.85
C GLU A 38 -21.12 -19.81 -11.33
N LEU A 39 -20.12 -19.35 -10.58
CA LEU A 39 -20.09 -19.50 -9.12
C LEU A 39 -21.21 -18.69 -8.45
N SER A 40 -21.49 -17.48 -8.93
CA SER A 40 -22.58 -16.64 -8.39
C SER A 40 -23.97 -17.22 -8.65
N HIS A 41 -24.15 -17.93 -9.75
CA HIS A 41 -25.40 -18.66 -10.01
C HIS A 41 -25.58 -19.91 -9.15
N LYS A 42 -24.48 -20.54 -8.72
CA LYS A 42 -24.52 -21.77 -7.90
C LYS A 42 -24.59 -21.50 -6.40
N ASN A 43 -24.11 -20.33 -5.95
CA ASN A 43 -24.02 -19.97 -4.54
C ASN A 43 -24.46 -18.51 -4.35
N GLU A 44 -25.58 -18.31 -3.67
CA GLU A 44 -26.17 -16.99 -3.40
C GLU A 44 -25.26 -16.08 -2.55
N HIS A 45 -24.30 -16.64 -1.82
CA HIS A 45 -23.30 -15.90 -1.06
C HIS A 45 -22.17 -15.34 -1.93
N VAL A 46 -22.11 -15.67 -3.22
CA VAL A 46 -21.07 -15.23 -4.16
C VAL A 46 -21.57 -14.08 -5.01
N ARG A 47 -20.77 -13.01 -5.04
CA ARG A 47 -21.00 -11.86 -5.91
C ARG A 47 -19.73 -11.54 -6.71
N GLY A 48 -19.90 -11.02 -7.92
CA GLY A 48 -18.80 -10.60 -8.80
C GLY A 48 -18.85 -9.11 -9.12
N ILE A 49 -17.68 -8.47 -9.14
CA ILE A 49 -17.49 -7.11 -9.67
C ILE A 49 -16.54 -7.22 -10.87
N LYS A 50 -16.92 -6.68 -12.03
CA LYS A 50 -16.10 -6.70 -13.24
C LYS A 50 -15.68 -5.31 -13.65
N PHE A 51 -14.39 -5.09 -13.79
CA PHE A 51 -13.84 -3.87 -14.38
C PHE A 51 -13.73 -4.00 -15.90
N ARG A 52 -13.91 -2.89 -16.61
CA ARG A 52 -13.80 -2.86 -18.08
C ARG A 52 -12.36 -3.04 -18.57
N ARG A 53 -11.36 -2.70 -17.75
CA ARG A 53 -9.93 -2.87 -17.99
C ARG A 53 -9.20 -3.05 -16.66
N ASN A 54 -7.92 -3.36 -16.70
CA ASN A 54 -7.08 -3.39 -15.50
C ASN A 54 -6.87 -1.97 -14.95
N TYR A 55 -7.29 -1.74 -13.71
CA TYR A 55 -7.12 -0.50 -12.95
C TYR A 55 -6.15 -0.68 -11.78
N GLY A 56 -5.76 -1.92 -11.47
CA GLY A 56 -4.84 -2.27 -10.40
C GLY A 56 -5.52 -2.69 -9.10
N LYS A 57 -4.70 -3.21 -8.19
CA LYS A 57 -5.18 -3.83 -6.94
C LYS A 57 -5.90 -2.86 -6.00
N SER A 58 -5.48 -1.60 -5.94
CA SER A 58 -6.08 -0.62 -5.02
C SER A 58 -7.53 -0.28 -5.37
N PRO A 59 -7.88 0.06 -6.63
CA PRO A 59 -9.29 0.23 -7.03
C PRO A 59 -10.12 -1.04 -6.84
N ALA A 60 -9.54 -2.22 -7.09
CA ALA A 60 -10.24 -3.48 -6.87
C ALA A 60 -10.59 -3.69 -5.40
N LEU A 61 -9.64 -3.45 -4.48
CA LEU A 61 -9.91 -3.49 -3.05
C LEU A 61 -10.91 -2.44 -2.61
N TYR A 62 -10.80 -1.21 -3.12
CA TYR A 62 -11.73 -0.13 -2.77
C TYR A 62 -13.18 -0.47 -3.16
N CYS A 63 -13.41 -0.98 -4.36
CA CYS A 63 -14.73 -1.42 -4.78
C CYS A 63 -15.25 -2.59 -3.92
N GLY A 64 -14.40 -3.57 -3.65
CA GLY A 64 -14.75 -4.67 -2.73
C GLY A 64 -15.11 -4.17 -1.33
N PHE A 65 -14.36 -3.22 -0.78
CA PHE A 65 -14.65 -2.60 0.52
C PHE A 65 -15.96 -1.81 0.55
N LYS A 66 -16.31 -1.15 -0.54
CA LYS A 66 -17.60 -0.45 -0.65
C LYS A 66 -18.77 -1.40 -0.63
N GLU A 67 -18.65 -2.50 -1.37
CA GLU A 67 -19.72 -3.52 -1.49
C GLU A 67 -19.83 -4.42 -0.27
N ALA A 68 -18.74 -4.65 0.48
CA ALA A 68 -18.75 -5.55 1.63
C ALA A 68 -19.74 -5.13 2.70
N GLN A 69 -20.56 -6.11 3.17
CA GLN A 69 -21.62 -5.94 4.16
C GLN A 69 -21.29 -6.59 5.51
N GLY A 70 -20.40 -7.59 5.53
CA GLY A 70 -19.99 -8.31 6.74
C GLY A 70 -19.34 -7.41 7.79
N ASP A 71 -19.44 -7.75 9.06
CA ASP A 71 -18.84 -7.00 10.18
C ASP A 71 -17.31 -7.13 10.21
N VAL A 72 -16.80 -8.23 9.70
CA VAL A 72 -15.39 -8.49 9.44
C VAL A 72 -15.20 -8.67 7.94
N VAL A 73 -14.26 -7.94 7.36
CA VAL A 73 -13.91 -8.03 5.94
C VAL A 73 -12.52 -8.64 5.86
N ILE A 74 -12.37 -9.69 5.04
CA ILE A 74 -11.08 -10.36 4.83
C ILE A 74 -10.71 -10.25 3.36
N THR A 75 -9.51 -9.76 3.09
CA THR A 75 -8.94 -9.73 1.74
C THR A 75 -8.00 -10.90 1.53
N MET A 76 -8.01 -11.46 0.33
CA MET A 76 -7.18 -12.59 -0.06
C MET A 76 -6.84 -12.51 -1.55
N ASP A 77 -5.63 -12.91 -1.93
CA ASP A 77 -5.25 -13.03 -3.34
C ASP A 77 -5.83 -14.34 -3.92
N ALA A 78 -6.34 -14.29 -5.15
CA ALA A 78 -7.04 -15.45 -5.77
C ALA A 78 -6.08 -16.48 -6.40
N ASP A 79 -4.79 -16.44 -6.06
CA ASP A 79 -3.73 -17.29 -6.63
C ASP A 79 -3.40 -18.54 -5.79
N LEU A 80 -4.23 -18.83 -4.78
CA LEU A 80 -4.08 -19.97 -3.86
C LEU A 80 -2.78 -19.96 -3.02
N GLN A 81 -2.10 -18.82 -2.92
CA GLN A 81 -0.91 -18.71 -2.07
C GLN A 81 -1.26 -18.52 -0.59
N ASP A 82 -2.39 -17.88 -0.30
CA ASP A 82 -2.90 -17.65 1.05
C ASP A 82 -3.92 -18.73 1.41
N SER A 83 -3.85 -19.25 2.65
CA SER A 83 -4.74 -20.33 3.12
C SER A 83 -6.05 -19.76 3.72
N PRO A 84 -7.24 -20.15 3.21
CA PRO A 84 -8.50 -19.86 3.88
C PRO A 84 -8.63 -20.43 5.31
N ASP A 85 -7.85 -21.43 5.67
CA ASP A 85 -7.86 -22.00 7.03
C ASP A 85 -7.37 -20.98 8.10
N GLU A 86 -6.78 -19.87 7.69
CA GLU A 86 -6.40 -18.76 8.58
C GLU A 86 -7.56 -17.85 8.96
N ILE A 87 -8.70 -17.94 8.24
CA ILE A 87 -9.86 -17.05 8.41
C ILE A 87 -10.43 -17.10 9.84
N PRO A 88 -10.64 -18.27 10.47
CA PRO A 88 -11.27 -18.32 11.79
C PRO A 88 -10.47 -17.57 12.85
N GLU A 89 -9.15 -17.70 12.84
CA GLU A 89 -8.28 -17.02 13.80
C GLU A 89 -8.20 -15.50 13.51
N LEU A 90 -8.13 -15.12 12.25
CA LEU A 90 -8.19 -13.71 11.86
C LEU A 90 -9.51 -13.07 12.28
N TYR A 91 -10.63 -13.79 12.13
CA TYR A 91 -11.95 -13.36 12.58
C TYR A 91 -11.97 -13.17 14.10
N ARG A 92 -11.46 -14.15 14.86
CA ARG A 92 -11.37 -14.09 16.32
C ARG A 92 -10.58 -12.86 16.78
N MET A 93 -9.42 -12.59 16.16
CA MET A 93 -8.59 -11.42 16.50
C MET A 93 -9.35 -10.09 16.30
N ILE A 94 -10.18 -9.99 15.28
CA ILE A 94 -10.99 -8.78 15.04
C ILE A 94 -12.13 -8.67 16.05
N THR A 95 -12.85 -9.77 16.33
CA THR A 95 -14.08 -9.75 17.12
C THR A 95 -13.82 -9.81 18.61
N GLU A 96 -12.95 -10.68 19.07
CA GLU A 96 -12.68 -10.94 20.49
C GLU A 96 -11.50 -10.10 20.98
N ASP A 97 -10.36 -10.12 20.28
CA ASP A 97 -9.19 -9.35 20.70
C ASP A 97 -9.31 -7.85 20.36
N GLY A 98 -10.33 -7.45 19.58
CA GLY A 98 -10.67 -6.06 19.34
C GLY A 98 -9.72 -5.30 18.41
N TYR A 99 -8.97 -6.00 17.55
CA TYR A 99 -8.16 -5.35 16.51
C TYR A 99 -9.04 -4.63 15.49
N GLY A 100 -8.56 -3.48 15.00
CA GLY A 100 -9.17 -2.79 13.84
C GLY A 100 -8.75 -3.43 12.53
N LEU A 101 -7.51 -3.87 12.48
CA LEU A 101 -6.88 -4.53 11.32
C LEU A 101 -5.88 -5.56 11.80
N VAL A 102 -5.85 -6.72 11.15
CA VAL A 102 -4.82 -7.76 11.32
C VAL A 102 -4.23 -8.08 9.96
N SER A 103 -2.91 -7.97 9.82
CA SER A 103 -2.17 -8.33 8.61
C SER A 103 -1.57 -9.72 8.75
N GLY A 104 -1.63 -10.53 7.71
CA GLY A 104 -0.85 -11.76 7.66
C GLY A 104 0.65 -11.45 7.58
N TYR A 105 1.47 -12.33 8.17
CA TYR A 105 2.93 -12.32 8.06
C TYR A 105 3.42 -13.64 7.50
N LYS A 106 4.01 -13.59 6.32
CA LYS A 106 4.62 -14.76 5.64
C LYS A 106 6.04 -14.96 6.15
N GLN A 107 6.18 -15.67 7.28
CA GLN A 107 7.49 -15.87 7.93
C GLN A 107 8.44 -16.69 7.05
N LYS A 108 7.94 -17.77 6.44
CA LYS A 108 8.70 -18.57 5.45
C LYS A 108 8.26 -18.14 4.06
N ARG A 109 9.15 -17.49 3.32
CA ARG A 109 8.93 -17.10 1.92
C ARG A 109 9.73 -18.01 1.01
N TYR A 110 9.06 -18.53 0.00
CA TYR A 110 9.69 -19.30 -1.08
C TYR A 110 10.15 -18.41 -2.25
N ASP A 111 10.23 -17.08 -2.00
CA ASP A 111 10.63 -16.10 -3.00
C ASP A 111 12.17 -16.03 -3.14
N PRO A 112 12.71 -15.78 -4.36
CA PRO A 112 14.14 -15.60 -4.58
C PRO A 112 14.71 -14.39 -3.83
N LEU A 113 16.00 -14.43 -3.50
CA LEU A 113 16.71 -13.39 -2.73
C LEU A 113 16.58 -11.99 -3.35
N SER A 114 16.52 -11.90 -4.69
CA SER A 114 16.33 -10.65 -5.44
C SER A 114 15.03 -9.91 -5.09
N LYS A 115 14.02 -10.62 -4.57
CA LYS A 115 12.76 -10.03 -4.08
C LYS A 115 12.76 -9.81 -2.57
N THR A 116 13.47 -10.65 -1.83
CA THR A 116 13.44 -10.63 -0.36
C THR A 116 14.15 -9.40 0.21
N ILE A 117 15.32 -9.02 -0.35
CA ILE A 117 16.10 -7.87 0.12
C ILE A 117 15.36 -6.55 -0.08
N PRO A 118 14.84 -6.23 -1.29
CA PRO A 118 14.05 -5.03 -1.51
C PRO A 118 12.80 -4.96 -0.61
N THR A 119 12.14 -6.11 -0.40
CA THR A 119 10.94 -6.17 0.46
C THR A 119 11.28 -5.89 1.94
N LYS A 120 12.41 -6.40 2.44
CA LYS A 120 12.86 -6.11 3.82
C LYS A 120 13.16 -4.63 4.03
N LEU A 121 13.87 -4.01 3.08
CA LEU A 121 14.17 -2.59 3.12
C LEU A 121 12.90 -1.74 3.05
N PHE A 122 11.98 -2.09 2.15
CA PHE A 122 10.67 -1.44 2.04
C PHE A 122 9.89 -1.53 3.37
N ASN A 123 9.77 -2.71 3.96
CA ASN A 123 9.05 -2.90 5.22
C ASN A 123 9.72 -2.14 6.39
N ALA A 124 11.05 -2.07 6.43
CA ALA A 124 11.78 -1.28 7.45
C ALA A 124 11.46 0.22 7.31
N THR A 125 11.47 0.72 6.09
CA THR A 125 11.13 2.12 5.78
C THR A 125 9.65 2.40 6.10
N ALA A 126 8.74 1.52 5.68
CA ALA A 126 7.31 1.64 5.96
C ALA A 126 7.02 1.65 7.48
N ARG A 127 7.68 0.82 8.28
CA ARG A 127 7.59 0.86 9.75
C ARG A 127 8.00 2.20 10.33
N LYS A 128 9.15 2.72 9.89
CA LYS A 128 9.68 4.01 10.38
C LYS A 128 8.74 5.16 10.05
N PHE A 129 8.21 5.21 8.84
CA PHE A 129 7.31 6.29 8.41
C PHE A 129 5.89 6.16 8.98
N SER A 130 5.35 4.95 9.09
CA SER A 130 4.02 4.72 9.63
C SER A 130 3.97 4.78 11.15
N GLY A 131 5.12 4.60 11.82
CA GLY A 131 5.18 4.40 13.26
C GLY A 131 4.43 3.14 13.75
N ILE A 132 4.21 2.17 12.84
CA ILE A 132 3.63 0.85 13.18
C ILE A 132 4.79 -0.12 13.32
N THR A 133 5.23 -0.36 14.55
CA THR A 133 6.44 -1.13 14.84
C THR A 133 6.21 -2.64 14.85
N ASN A 134 4.98 -3.07 15.08
CA ASN A 134 4.58 -4.47 15.26
C ASN A 134 4.22 -5.19 13.95
N LEU A 135 4.37 -4.55 12.77
CA LEU A 135 4.16 -5.19 11.48
C LEU A 135 5.51 -5.51 10.81
N HIS A 136 5.70 -6.77 10.44
CA HIS A 136 6.84 -7.23 9.66
C HIS A 136 6.56 -7.23 8.15
N ASP A 137 5.29 -7.41 7.76
CA ASP A 137 4.89 -7.49 6.36
C ASP A 137 3.69 -6.58 6.03
N PHE A 138 3.97 -5.41 5.48
CA PHE A 138 2.92 -4.50 4.99
C PHE A 138 2.24 -4.99 3.72
N ASN A 139 2.92 -5.84 2.95
CA ASN A 139 2.50 -6.21 1.59
C ASN A 139 1.75 -7.55 1.51
N CYS A 140 1.48 -8.21 2.64
CA CYS A 140 0.69 -9.43 2.64
C CYS A 140 -0.72 -9.17 2.08
N GLY A 141 -1.21 -10.03 1.18
CA GLY A 141 -2.55 -9.95 0.59
C GLY A 141 -3.64 -10.32 1.59
N LEU A 142 -3.35 -11.31 2.45
CA LEU A 142 -4.26 -11.78 3.47
C LEU A 142 -4.30 -10.81 4.65
N LYS A 143 -5.42 -10.12 4.80
CA LYS A 143 -5.68 -9.19 5.90
C LYS A 143 -7.13 -9.26 6.33
N ALA A 144 -7.37 -9.10 7.63
CA ALA A 144 -8.70 -8.96 8.20
C ALA A 144 -8.92 -7.54 8.72
N TYR A 145 -10.12 -7.04 8.56
CA TYR A 145 -10.49 -5.68 8.92
C TYR A 145 -11.84 -5.67 9.63
N ARG A 146 -11.99 -4.80 10.60
CA ARG A 146 -13.32 -4.44 11.08
C ARG A 146 -14.03 -3.60 10.01
N LYS A 147 -15.32 -3.84 9.77
CA LYS A 147 -16.15 -3.09 8.78
C LYS A 147 -15.92 -1.57 8.83
N LYS A 148 -15.88 -1.01 10.04
CA LYS A 148 -15.68 0.45 10.25
C LYS A 148 -14.37 0.95 9.62
N VAL A 149 -13.31 0.13 9.58
CA VAL A 149 -12.02 0.48 8.97
C VAL A 149 -12.18 0.62 7.47
N VAL A 150 -12.68 -0.42 6.80
CA VAL A 150 -12.80 -0.45 5.33
C VAL A 150 -13.78 0.59 4.79
N LYS A 151 -14.80 0.97 5.59
CA LYS A 151 -15.74 2.03 5.22
C LYS A 151 -15.19 3.44 5.43
N ARG A 152 -14.09 3.60 6.18
CA ARG A 152 -13.48 4.90 6.47
C ARG A 152 -12.27 5.21 5.62
N ILE A 153 -11.52 4.20 5.20
CA ILE A 153 -10.30 4.39 4.40
C ILE A 153 -10.62 4.48 2.91
N GLU A 154 -9.86 5.30 2.21
CA GLU A 154 -9.87 5.38 0.75
C GLU A 154 -8.56 4.80 0.23
N VAL A 155 -8.65 3.83 -0.70
CA VAL A 155 -7.50 3.14 -1.27
C VAL A 155 -7.42 3.46 -2.74
N TYR A 156 -6.44 4.27 -3.13
CA TYR A 156 -6.21 4.70 -4.51
C TYR A 156 -4.74 4.51 -4.92
N GLY A 157 -4.41 4.69 -6.20
CA GLY A 157 -3.06 4.50 -6.71
C GLY A 157 -2.50 3.12 -6.35
N ASP A 158 -1.30 3.04 -5.83
CA ASP A 158 -0.66 1.81 -5.33
C ASP A 158 -0.76 1.65 -3.79
N MET A 159 -1.70 2.36 -3.14
CA MET A 159 -1.82 2.43 -1.67
C MET A 159 -2.31 1.15 -1.01
N HIS A 160 -2.64 0.09 -1.76
CA HIS A 160 -2.99 -1.21 -1.20
C HIS A 160 -1.92 -1.77 -0.23
N ARG A 161 -0.67 -1.38 -0.40
CA ARG A 161 0.44 -1.77 0.49
C ARG A 161 0.42 -1.04 1.82
N TYR A 162 -0.18 0.15 1.85
CA TYR A 162 -0.18 1.06 2.99
C TYR A 162 -1.52 1.10 3.72
N ILE A 163 -2.40 0.14 3.46
CA ILE A 163 -3.70 0.04 4.16
C ILE A 163 -3.53 0.08 5.70
N PRO A 164 -2.54 -0.58 6.34
CA PRO A 164 -2.33 -0.43 7.78
C PRO A 164 -2.04 1.02 8.20
N TYR A 165 -1.28 1.75 7.39
CA TYR A 165 -1.01 3.17 7.63
C TYR A 165 -2.26 4.03 7.45
N LEU A 166 -3.05 3.80 6.41
CA LEU A 166 -4.33 4.48 6.18
C LEU A 166 -5.30 4.23 7.35
N ALA A 167 -5.38 2.99 7.84
CA ALA A 167 -6.18 2.64 9.00
C ALA A 167 -5.73 3.39 10.27
N LYS A 168 -4.42 3.45 10.52
CA LYS A 168 -3.85 4.21 11.65
C LYS A 168 -4.20 5.70 11.57
N ASN A 169 -4.05 6.31 10.39
CA ASN A 169 -4.38 7.73 10.17
C ASN A 169 -5.88 8.01 10.32
N ALA A 170 -6.72 7.02 10.02
CA ALA A 170 -8.16 7.10 10.26
C ALA A 170 -8.55 6.89 11.74
N GLY A 171 -7.57 6.74 12.65
CA GLY A 171 -7.77 6.60 14.10
C GLY A 171 -7.84 5.17 14.61
N PHE A 172 -7.62 4.16 13.76
CA PHE A 172 -7.62 2.74 14.17
C PHE A 172 -6.23 2.29 14.59
N ASN A 173 -5.85 2.56 15.84
CA ASN A 173 -4.49 2.34 16.33
C ASN A 173 -4.19 0.87 16.69
N ARG A 174 -5.22 0.05 16.95
CA ARG A 174 -5.04 -1.36 17.31
C ARG A 174 -4.90 -2.22 16.05
N ILE A 175 -3.67 -2.31 15.57
CA ILE A 175 -3.27 -3.06 14.37
C ILE A 175 -2.44 -4.25 14.82
N GLY A 176 -2.80 -5.45 14.38
CA GLY A 176 -2.14 -6.71 14.70
C GLY A 176 -1.48 -7.37 13.51
N GLU A 177 -0.66 -8.36 13.79
CA GLU A 177 -0.04 -9.23 12.80
C GLU A 177 -0.22 -10.70 13.24
N LYS A 178 -0.46 -11.57 12.26
CA LYS A 178 -0.57 -13.02 12.46
C LYS A 178 0.37 -13.73 11.49
N VAL A 179 1.18 -14.65 12.01
CA VAL A 179 1.93 -15.55 11.13
C VAL A 179 0.96 -16.45 10.39
N VAL A 180 1.04 -16.46 9.06
CA VAL A 180 0.15 -17.21 8.19
C VAL A 180 0.92 -18.19 7.32
N HIS A 181 0.29 -19.33 7.02
CA HIS A 181 0.85 -20.30 6.10
C HIS A 181 0.81 -19.77 4.66
N HIS A 182 1.95 -19.83 4.00
CA HIS A 182 2.10 -19.42 2.61
C HIS A 182 2.46 -20.63 1.75
N GLN A 183 1.71 -20.83 0.68
CA GLN A 183 1.96 -21.89 -0.29
C GLN A 183 2.69 -21.37 -1.52
N ALA A 184 3.44 -22.27 -2.17
CA ALA A 184 4.04 -21.93 -3.46
C ALA A 184 2.94 -21.65 -4.49
N ARG A 185 3.15 -20.67 -5.36
CA ARG A 185 2.19 -20.31 -6.40
C ARG A 185 1.96 -21.49 -7.35
N LYS A 186 0.70 -21.90 -7.50
CA LYS A 186 0.31 -22.98 -8.44
C LYS A 186 0.14 -22.44 -9.88
N TYR A 187 -0.35 -21.20 -10.04
CA TYR A 187 -0.73 -20.63 -11.34
C TYR A 187 -0.20 -19.19 -11.50
N GLY A 188 0.12 -18.81 -12.76
CA GLY A 188 0.52 -17.46 -13.14
C GLY A 188 2.00 -17.15 -12.96
N LYS A 189 2.45 -16.06 -13.64
CA LYS A 189 3.83 -15.54 -13.54
C LYS A 189 3.86 -14.26 -12.72
N SER A 190 4.88 -14.08 -11.88
CA SER A 190 5.09 -12.86 -11.13
C SER A 190 5.55 -11.72 -12.05
N LYS A 191 4.80 -10.63 -12.10
CA LYS A 191 5.16 -9.39 -12.82
C LYS A 191 5.93 -8.42 -11.89
N PHE A 192 6.97 -8.89 -11.20
CA PHE A 192 7.74 -8.05 -10.28
C PHE A 192 8.87 -7.35 -11.04
N GLY A 193 8.85 -6.02 -11.14
CA GLY A 193 9.88 -5.18 -11.76
C GLY A 193 10.46 -4.16 -10.78
N LEU A 194 11.61 -3.57 -11.10
CA LEU A 194 12.28 -2.49 -10.33
C LEU A 194 11.41 -1.24 -10.22
N ASP A 195 10.60 -0.94 -11.25
CA ASP A 195 9.69 0.19 -11.29
C ASP A 195 8.70 0.18 -10.10
N ARG A 196 8.24 -1.01 -9.69
CA ARG A 196 7.37 -1.17 -8.53
C ARG A 196 8.04 -0.79 -7.21
N PHE A 197 9.35 -0.92 -7.14
CA PHE A 197 10.11 -0.55 -5.96
C PHE A 197 10.25 0.96 -5.85
N VAL A 198 10.63 1.63 -6.93
CA VAL A 198 10.71 3.10 -7.00
C VAL A 198 9.34 3.73 -6.72
N ASN A 199 8.29 3.24 -7.38
CA ASN A 199 6.92 3.71 -7.18
C ASN A 199 6.48 3.54 -5.71
N GLY A 200 6.85 2.42 -5.07
CA GLY A 200 6.55 2.21 -3.66
C GLY A 200 7.15 3.28 -2.74
N TYR A 201 8.36 3.75 -2.99
CA TYR A 201 8.95 4.86 -2.20
C TYR A 201 8.29 6.21 -2.50
N LEU A 202 7.95 6.47 -3.75
CA LEU A 202 7.24 7.70 -4.14
C LEU A 202 5.84 7.74 -3.52
N ASP A 203 5.15 6.60 -3.48
CA ASP A 203 3.86 6.47 -2.81
C ASP A 203 3.98 6.74 -1.29
N LEU A 204 5.04 6.21 -0.66
CA LEU A 204 5.29 6.46 0.75
C LEU A 204 5.58 7.94 1.03
N ALA A 205 6.36 8.60 0.17
CA ALA A 205 6.61 10.04 0.25
C ALA A 205 5.32 10.84 0.06
N THR A 206 4.47 10.42 -0.89
CA THR A 206 3.15 11.03 -1.15
C THR A 206 2.25 10.90 0.07
N LEU A 207 2.16 9.71 0.67
CA LEU A 207 1.39 9.49 1.90
C LEU A 207 1.88 10.34 3.06
N TRP A 208 3.19 10.42 3.25
CA TRP A 208 3.78 11.27 4.29
C TRP A 208 3.44 12.74 4.06
N PHE A 209 3.61 13.22 2.84
CA PHE A 209 3.31 14.61 2.47
C PHE A 209 1.83 14.94 2.66
N THR A 210 0.92 14.11 2.13
CA THR A 210 -0.52 14.34 2.22
C THR A 210 -1.02 14.26 3.66
N ASN A 211 -0.49 13.35 4.48
CA ASN A 211 -0.85 13.26 5.88
C ASN A 211 -0.38 14.47 6.69
N LYS A 212 0.84 14.95 6.46
CA LYS A 212 1.44 16.04 7.21
C LYS A 212 1.03 17.42 6.71
N PHE A 213 0.91 17.58 5.40
CA PHE A 213 0.74 18.87 4.73
C PHE A 213 -0.52 18.96 3.85
N GLY A 214 -1.29 17.87 3.69
CA GLY A 214 -2.44 17.83 2.79
C GLY A 214 -3.50 18.90 3.08
N VAL A 215 -3.68 19.28 4.36
CA VAL A 215 -4.59 20.37 4.75
C VAL A 215 -3.90 21.74 4.67
N LYS A 216 -2.56 21.81 4.76
CA LYS A 216 -1.79 23.05 4.78
C LYS A 216 -0.55 22.96 3.88
N PRO A 217 -0.68 22.75 2.56
CA PRO A 217 0.44 22.57 1.65
C PRO A 217 1.37 23.80 1.61
N MET A 218 0.83 25.01 1.83
CA MET A 218 1.59 26.24 1.88
C MET A 218 2.62 26.26 3.01
N HIS A 219 2.45 25.51 4.11
CA HIS A 219 3.48 25.44 5.14
C HIS A 219 4.74 24.73 4.65
N PHE A 220 4.61 23.74 3.77
CA PHE A 220 5.76 23.07 3.17
C PHE A 220 6.42 23.92 2.08
N PHE A 221 5.64 24.35 1.09
CA PHE A 221 6.15 25.11 -0.05
C PHE A 221 6.62 26.49 0.35
N GLY A 222 5.93 27.15 1.28
CA GLY A 222 6.32 28.46 1.81
C GLY A 222 7.64 28.41 2.56
N LEU A 223 7.83 27.38 3.44
CA LEU A 223 9.10 27.20 4.13
C LEU A 223 10.24 26.93 3.14
N LEU A 224 10.05 26.01 2.20
CA LEU A 224 11.06 25.66 1.20
C LEU A 224 11.38 26.85 0.29
N GLY A 225 10.36 27.56 -0.19
CA GLY A 225 10.53 28.75 -1.03
C GLY A 225 11.23 29.88 -0.29
N SER A 226 10.88 30.15 0.98
CA SER A 226 11.55 31.14 1.80
C SER A 226 13.03 30.81 2.02
N LEU A 227 13.34 29.55 2.27
CA LEU A 227 14.71 29.08 2.47
C LEU A 227 15.52 29.22 1.18
N MET A 228 14.97 28.84 0.04
CA MET A 228 15.63 29.04 -1.27
C MET A 228 15.80 30.50 -1.60
N PHE A 229 14.80 31.35 -1.29
CA PHE A 229 14.91 32.81 -1.48
C PHE A 229 16.03 33.41 -0.64
N ILE A 230 16.13 33.03 0.64
CA ILE A 230 17.19 33.50 1.54
C ILE A 230 18.58 33.08 1.03
N LEU A 231 18.72 31.81 0.62
CA LEU A 231 19.98 31.29 0.07
C LEU A 231 20.37 32.03 -1.22
N GLY A 232 19.42 32.25 -2.13
CA GLY A 232 19.67 33.02 -3.36
C GLY A 232 20.02 34.47 -3.07
N PHE A 233 19.35 35.11 -2.12
CA PHE A 233 19.65 36.49 -1.70
C PHE A 233 21.03 36.61 -1.07
N ILE A 234 21.42 35.67 -0.20
CA ILE A 234 22.78 35.62 0.38
C ILE A 234 23.82 35.43 -0.74
N SER A 235 23.56 34.55 -1.70
CA SER A 235 24.47 34.34 -2.84
C SER A 235 24.67 35.60 -3.65
N ILE A 236 23.62 36.37 -3.92
CA ILE A 236 23.70 37.66 -4.63
C ILE A 236 24.56 38.66 -3.82
N ILE A 237 24.36 38.75 -2.51
CA ILE A 237 25.14 39.64 -1.65
C ILE A 237 26.63 39.26 -1.67
N VAL A 238 26.93 37.96 -1.54
CA VAL A 238 28.32 37.45 -1.55
C VAL A 238 28.99 37.75 -2.88
N VAL A 239 28.33 37.48 -4.01
CA VAL A 239 28.88 37.76 -5.34
C VAL A 239 29.07 39.27 -5.54
N GLY A 240 28.11 40.09 -5.11
CA GLY A 240 28.22 41.54 -5.17
C GLY A 240 29.36 42.07 -4.30
N ALA A 241 29.51 41.59 -3.08
CA ALA A 241 30.61 41.98 -2.18
C ALA A 241 31.99 41.57 -2.73
N MET A 242 32.08 40.35 -3.30
CA MET A 242 33.31 39.89 -3.97
C MET A 242 33.68 40.80 -5.16
N LYS A 243 32.69 41.17 -5.97
CA LYS A 243 32.92 42.07 -7.12
C LYS A 243 33.43 43.45 -6.67
N LEU A 244 32.80 44.03 -5.66
CA LEU A 244 33.25 45.31 -5.08
C LEU A 244 34.65 45.22 -4.47
N TYR A 245 34.94 44.14 -3.75
CA TYR A 245 36.26 43.91 -3.18
C TYR A 245 37.34 43.80 -4.26
N ASN A 246 37.09 43.07 -5.34
CA ASN A 246 38.02 42.93 -6.47
C ASN A 246 38.25 44.26 -7.18
N MET A 247 37.22 45.08 -7.39
CA MET A 247 37.35 46.42 -7.96
C MET A 247 38.24 47.34 -7.10
N TYR A 248 38.15 47.18 -5.75
CA TYR A 248 38.91 48.06 -4.83
C TYR A 248 40.33 47.57 -4.60
N SER A 249 40.57 46.24 -4.65
CA SER A 249 41.89 45.64 -4.37
C SER A 249 42.80 45.50 -5.59
N GLY A 250 42.32 45.83 -6.78
CA GLY A 250 43.11 45.72 -8.03
C GLY A 250 43.46 44.29 -8.44
N ASN A 251 42.85 43.26 -7.80
CA ASN A 251 43.05 41.87 -8.11
C ASN A 251 42.04 41.43 -9.17
N GLU A 252 42.51 40.94 -10.31
CA GLU A 252 41.68 40.37 -11.37
C GLU A 252 41.29 38.89 -11.04
N TYR A 253 40.43 38.69 -10.04
CA TYR A 253 39.77 37.40 -9.89
C TYR A 253 38.54 37.36 -10.79
N ILE A 254 38.57 36.48 -11.81
CA ILE A 254 37.40 36.23 -12.68
C ILE A 254 36.29 35.60 -11.84
N LEU A 255 35.18 36.31 -11.62
CA LEU A 255 34.00 35.76 -11.02
C LEU A 255 33.40 34.71 -11.97
N VAL A 256 32.79 33.66 -11.41
CA VAL A 256 32.14 32.60 -12.19
C VAL A 256 31.14 33.20 -13.22
N THR A 257 30.48 34.32 -12.89
CA THR A 257 29.58 35.07 -13.76
C THR A 257 30.26 35.80 -14.94
N GLU A 258 31.58 35.93 -14.93
CA GLU A 258 32.39 36.56 -15.98
C GLU A 258 33.15 35.48 -16.80
N SER A 259 32.97 34.21 -16.49
CA SER A 259 33.57 33.10 -17.21
C SER A 259 32.91 32.98 -18.60
N PRO A 260 33.69 32.80 -19.67
CA PRO A 260 33.15 32.60 -21.01
C PRO A 260 32.35 31.29 -21.17
N TYR A 261 32.23 30.48 -20.12
CA TYR A 261 31.45 29.24 -20.06
C TYR A 261 30.11 29.43 -19.32
N PHE A 262 29.74 30.62 -18.93
CA PHE A 262 28.45 31.05 -18.44
C PHE A 262 27.88 32.09 -19.40
#